data_031bae8614787b2b53df60ce41ab1c74
#
_entry.id   031bae8614787b2b53df60ce41ab1c74
#
_cell.length_a   1.000
_cell.length_b   1.000
_cell.length_c   1.000
_cell.angle_alpha   90.00
_cell.angle_beta   90.00
_cell.angle_gamma   90.00
#
_symmetry.space_group_name_H-M   'P 1'
#
loop_
_entity.id
_entity.type
_entity.pdbx_description
1 polymer ?
#
loop_
_entity_poly.entity_id
_entity_poly.type
_entity_poly.pdbx_seq_one_letter_code
_entity_poly.pdbx_strand_id
1 'polypeptide(L)'
;MQVLRVVLKECGLIKTRVGKLSLTAKGKQLLVDHNELMRTIILFLFRDYNTGWLDSYEDNEVGNLGRLYSLWLLHHYGADWRNTGFYADEYSKAFPMLNAVHGYEYRVFNRLFRFIGLCEINESDDFKGKNWGKEVRKTELLDLMFTFE
;
A
#
# COMPACT_ATOMS: atom_id res chain seq x y z
N MET A 1 -1.52 -8.50 11.37
CA MET A 1 -0.23 -9.03 11.87
C MET A 1 0.58 -9.86 10.87
N GLN A 2 -0.02 -10.64 9.97
CA GLN A 2 0.72 -11.43 8.96
C GLN A 2 1.51 -10.56 7.97
N VAL A 3 0.92 -9.50 7.43
CA VAL A 3 1.57 -8.63 6.42
C VAL A 3 2.87 -8.03 6.96
N LEU A 4 2.84 -7.44 8.17
CA LEU A 4 4.03 -6.85 8.78
C LEU A 4 5.17 -7.87 8.93
N ARG A 5 4.85 -9.07 9.40
CA ARG A 5 5.85 -10.14 9.53
C ARG A 5 6.47 -10.53 8.19
N VAL A 6 5.66 -10.63 7.14
CA VAL A 6 6.14 -10.92 5.79
C VAL A 6 7.06 -9.81 5.31
N VAL A 7 6.60 -8.56 5.36
CA VAL A 7 7.39 -7.39 4.95
C VAL A 7 8.73 -7.35 5.65
N LEU A 8 8.76 -7.43 6.98
CA LEU A 8 10.00 -7.39 7.75
C LEU A 8 10.95 -8.54 7.44
N LYS A 9 10.40 -9.73 7.15
CA LYS A 9 11.20 -10.91 6.78
C LYS A 9 11.80 -10.74 5.39
N GLU A 10 11.01 -10.34 4.40
CA GLU A 10 11.46 -10.14 3.02
C GLU A 10 12.42 -8.95 2.90
N CYS A 11 12.25 -7.89 3.71
CA CYS A 11 13.26 -6.83 3.86
C CYS A 11 14.58 -7.33 4.49
N GLY A 12 14.61 -8.55 5.00
CA GLY A 12 15.77 -9.11 5.68
C GLY A 12 16.02 -8.52 7.08
N LEU A 13 15.00 -7.92 7.72
CA LEU A 13 15.12 -7.30 9.05
C LEU A 13 14.93 -8.32 10.17
N ILE A 14 14.09 -9.32 9.95
CA ILE A 14 13.83 -10.40 10.89
C ILE A 14 14.06 -11.77 10.23
N LYS A 15 14.27 -12.76 11.05
CA LYS A 15 14.34 -14.19 10.66
C LYS A 15 13.53 -15.03 11.61
N THR A 16 13.06 -16.17 11.11
CA THR A 16 12.43 -17.20 11.93
C THR A 16 13.39 -18.38 12.09
N ARG A 17 13.65 -18.78 13.32
CA ARG A 17 14.44 -19.97 13.61
C ARG A 17 13.73 -20.78 14.69
N VAL A 18 13.43 -22.04 14.42
CA VAL A 18 12.72 -22.95 15.35
C VAL A 18 11.44 -22.26 15.91
N GLY A 19 10.61 -21.68 15.02
CA GLY A 19 9.36 -21.01 15.41
C GLY A 19 9.52 -19.65 16.12
N LYS A 20 10.73 -19.23 16.45
CA LYS A 20 10.99 -17.96 17.14
C LYS A 20 11.41 -16.87 16.16
N LEU A 21 10.85 -15.67 16.33
CA LEU A 21 11.29 -14.47 15.60
C LEU A 21 12.52 -13.86 16.26
N SER A 22 13.46 -13.46 15.44
CA SER A 22 14.65 -12.73 15.90
C SER A 22 15.11 -11.72 14.86
N LEU A 23 15.78 -10.66 15.28
CA LEU A 23 16.41 -9.69 14.39
C LEU A 23 17.59 -10.33 13.66
N THR A 24 17.77 -9.91 12.41
CA THR A 24 19.01 -10.16 11.66
C THR A 24 20.09 -9.14 12.09
N ALA A 25 21.32 -9.30 11.61
CA ALA A 25 22.36 -8.29 11.80
C ALA A 25 21.94 -6.94 11.20
N LYS A 26 21.37 -6.93 9.99
CA LYS A 26 20.78 -5.76 9.33
C LYS A 26 19.67 -5.13 10.17
N GLY A 27 18.74 -5.94 10.70
CA GLY A 27 17.66 -5.46 11.53
C GLY A 27 18.15 -4.79 12.81
N LYS A 28 19.18 -5.38 13.47
CA LYS A 28 19.80 -4.77 14.67
C LYS A 28 20.48 -3.44 14.36
N GLN A 29 21.18 -3.36 13.24
CA GLN A 29 21.87 -2.14 12.80
C GLN A 29 20.88 -1.01 12.51
N LEU A 30 19.75 -1.30 11.86
CA LEU A 30 18.77 -0.29 11.49
C LEU A 30 17.86 0.16 12.63
N LEU A 31 17.81 -0.55 13.77
CA LEU A 31 17.05 -0.11 14.94
C LEU A 31 17.51 1.22 15.53
N VAL A 32 18.77 1.60 15.33
CA VAL A 32 19.33 2.86 15.84
C VAL A 32 19.16 4.02 14.86
N ASP A 33 18.78 3.74 13.62
CA ASP A 33 18.50 4.73 12.58
C ASP A 33 17.08 4.52 12.01
N HIS A 34 16.12 5.20 12.62
CA HIS A 34 14.71 5.08 12.26
C HIS A 34 14.44 5.59 10.83
N ASN A 35 15.18 6.58 10.35
CA ASN A 35 15.00 7.11 8.99
C ASN A 35 15.42 6.08 7.95
N GLU A 36 16.58 5.45 8.14
CA GLU A 36 17.06 4.42 7.22
C GLU A 36 16.24 3.13 7.33
N LEU A 37 15.71 2.82 8.52
CA LEU A 37 14.76 1.72 8.71
C LEU A 37 13.48 1.97 7.89
N MET A 38 12.87 3.15 8.03
CA MET A 38 11.66 3.52 7.28
C MET A 38 11.92 3.54 5.77
N ARG A 39 13.04 4.14 5.35
CA ARG A 39 13.46 4.16 3.95
C ARG A 39 13.59 2.74 3.37
N THR A 40 14.22 1.84 4.11
CA THR A 40 14.38 0.43 3.71
C THR A 40 13.03 -0.26 3.50
N ILE A 41 12.09 -0.08 4.44
CA ILE A 41 10.75 -0.68 4.36
C ILE A 41 9.96 -0.09 3.18
N ILE A 42 9.99 1.22 3.01
CA ILE A 42 9.25 1.90 1.94
C ILE A 42 9.79 1.51 0.56
N LEU A 43 11.10 1.51 0.37
CA LEU A 43 11.69 1.08 -0.89
C LEU A 43 11.30 -0.35 -1.23
N PHE A 44 11.31 -1.27 -0.26
CA PHE A 44 10.85 -2.63 -0.47
C PHE A 44 9.37 -2.68 -0.86
N LEU A 45 8.50 -1.96 -0.15
CA LEU A 45 7.07 -1.95 -0.41
C LEU A 45 6.72 -1.39 -1.79
N PHE A 46 7.47 -0.41 -2.28
CA PHE A 46 7.21 0.19 -3.59
C PHE A 46 7.88 -0.54 -4.76
N ARG A 47 8.98 -1.26 -4.54
CA ARG A 47 9.75 -1.91 -5.61
C ARG A 47 9.51 -3.41 -5.70
N ASP A 48 9.50 -4.10 -4.56
CA ASP A 48 9.69 -5.55 -4.51
C ASP A 48 8.46 -6.29 -3.94
N TYR A 49 7.65 -5.62 -3.10
CA TYR A 49 6.50 -6.25 -2.47
C TYR A 49 5.35 -6.47 -3.44
N ASN A 50 4.92 -7.72 -3.59
CA ASN A 50 3.75 -8.06 -4.38
C ASN A 50 2.48 -7.94 -3.50
N THR A 51 1.66 -6.90 -3.74
CA THR A 51 0.41 -6.68 -3.00
C THR A 51 -0.67 -7.70 -3.34
N GLY A 52 -0.58 -8.38 -4.49
CA GLY A 52 -1.48 -9.45 -4.91
C GLY A 52 -1.17 -10.80 -4.26
N TRP A 53 -0.05 -10.91 -3.54
CA TRP A 53 0.31 -12.15 -2.87
C TRP A 53 -0.69 -12.49 -1.76
N LEU A 54 -1.18 -13.73 -1.75
CA LEU A 54 -2.20 -14.22 -0.82
C LEU A 54 -3.60 -13.56 -0.99
N ASP A 55 -3.94 -13.06 -2.14
CA ASP A 55 -5.33 -12.75 -2.46
C ASP A 55 -5.85 -13.67 -3.58
N SER A 56 -7.14 -13.61 -3.82
CA SER A 56 -7.82 -14.47 -4.78
C SER A 56 -8.13 -13.76 -6.11
N TYR A 57 -7.51 -12.60 -6.36
CA TYR A 57 -7.73 -11.87 -7.59
C TYR A 57 -6.79 -12.37 -8.69
N GLU A 58 -7.35 -12.62 -9.88
CA GLU A 58 -6.63 -13.28 -10.99
C GLU A 58 -5.47 -12.47 -11.55
N ASP A 59 -5.64 -11.15 -11.67
CA ASP A 59 -4.62 -10.27 -12.25
C ASP A 59 -3.62 -9.79 -11.19
N ASN A 60 -2.44 -10.39 -11.18
CA ASN A 60 -1.38 -10.07 -10.22
C ASN A 60 -0.72 -8.71 -10.46
N GLU A 61 -0.88 -8.10 -11.63
CA GLU A 61 -0.27 -6.81 -11.97
C GLU A 61 -1.07 -5.62 -11.39
N VAL A 62 -2.37 -5.79 -11.15
CA VAL A 62 -3.22 -4.74 -10.57
C VAL A 62 -2.68 -4.35 -9.19
N GLY A 63 -2.42 -3.05 -9.02
CA GLY A 63 -1.85 -2.47 -7.80
C GLY A 63 -0.34 -2.70 -7.62
N ASN A 64 0.28 -3.55 -8.44
CA ASN A 64 1.73 -3.71 -8.50
C ASN A 64 2.35 -2.82 -9.57
N LEU A 65 1.81 -2.86 -10.78
CA LEU A 65 2.14 -1.89 -11.81
C LEU A 65 1.53 -0.52 -11.45
N GLY A 66 2.25 0.56 -11.70
CA GLY A 66 1.74 1.92 -11.51
C GLY A 66 1.51 2.37 -10.06
N ARG A 67 2.23 1.79 -9.08
CA ARG A 67 2.13 2.22 -7.65
C ARG A 67 2.41 3.70 -7.44
N LEU A 68 3.42 4.23 -8.12
CA LEU A 68 3.76 5.64 -8.03
C LEU A 68 2.67 6.51 -8.67
N TYR A 69 2.02 6.03 -9.73
CA TYR A 69 0.86 6.71 -10.30
C TYR A 69 -0.32 6.72 -9.32
N SER A 70 -0.60 5.61 -8.66
CA SER A 70 -1.64 5.55 -7.61
C SER A 70 -1.32 6.47 -6.43
N LEU A 71 -0.05 6.58 -6.06
CA LEU A 71 0.41 7.51 -5.02
C LEU A 71 0.23 8.97 -5.46
N TRP A 72 0.56 9.28 -6.71
CA TRP A 72 0.35 10.58 -7.32
C TRP A 72 -1.15 10.95 -7.33
N LEU A 73 -2.02 10.02 -7.73
CA LEU A 73 -3.47 10.24 -7.67
C LEU A 73 -3.94 10.57 -6.26
N LEU A 74 -3.47 9.81 -5.25
CA LEU A 74 -3.84 10.07 -3.86
C LEU A 74 -3.31 11.42 -3.37
N HIS A 75 -2.07 11.79 -3.72
CA HIS A 75 -1.51 13.10 -3.39
C HIS A 75 -2.36 14.22 -3.99
N HIS A 76 -2.72 14.11 -5.26
CA HIS A 76 -3.37 15.17 -6.02
C HIS A 76 -4.86 15.32 -5.68
N TYR A 77 -5.56 14.22 -5.45
CA TYR A 77 -7.02 14.21 -5.29
C TYR A 77 -7.50 13.82 -3.87
N GLY A 78 -6.60 13.45 -2.99
CA GLY A 78 -6.95 12.88 -1.68
C GLY A 78 -6.99 13.87 -0.52
N ALA A 79 -7.02 15.19 -0.76
CA ALA A 79 -7.14 16.18 0.31
C ALA A 79 -8.45 16.04 1.10
N ASP A 80 -9.53 15.74 0.39
CA ASP A 80 -10.83 15.42 0.95
C ASP A 80 -11.17 13.95 0.79
N TRP A 81 -12.16 13.46 1.54
CA TRP A 81 -12.69 12.13 1.39
C TRP A 81 -13.19 11.88 -0.03
N ARG A 82 -12.71 10.83 -0.67
CA ARG A 82 -13.05 10.48 -2.04
C ARG A 82 -13.24 8.98 -2.18
N ASN A 83 -14.27 8.60 -2.94
CA ASN A 83 -14.56 7.19 -3.20
C ASN A 83 -13.40 6.50 -3.94
N THR A 84 -13.05 5.31 -3.51
CA THR A 84 -11.97 4.50 -4.10
C THR A 84 -12.23 4.14 -5.56
N GLY A 85 -13.50 4.07 -5.98
CA GLY A 85 -13.89 3.87 -7.37
C GLY A 85 -13.33 4.94 -8.32
N PHE A 86 -13.27 6.21 -7.89
CA PHE A 86 -12.62 7.27 -8.68
C PHE A 86 -11.16 6.91 -9.02
N TYR A 87 -10.41 6.46 -8.03
CA TYR A 87 -9.00 6.08 -8.23
C TYR A 87 -8.84 4.83 -9.12
N ALA A 88 -9.75 3.87 -8.97
CA ALA A 88 -9.77 2.67 -9.81
C ALA A 88 -10.07 3.03 -11.27
N ASP A 89 -10.98 3.97 -11.52
CA ASP A 89 -11.31 4.45 -12.86
C ASP A 89 -10.12 5.18 -13.51
N GLU A 90 -9.46 6.09 -12.77
CA GLU A 90 -8.28 6.80 -13.27
C GLU A 90 -7.11 5.83 -13.52
N TYR A 91 -6.92 4.86 -12.64
CA TYR A 91 -5.92 3.81 -12.83
C TYR A 91 -6.21 2.96 -14.07
N SER A 92 -7.48 2.57 -14.29
CA SER A 92 -7.88 1.79 -15.46
C SER A 92 -7.71 2.54 -16.78
N LYS A 93 -7.88 3.87 -16.77
CA LYS A 93 -7.58 4.72 -17.94
C LYS A 93 -6.08 4.73 -18.26
N ALA A 94 -5.23 4.77 -17.25
CA ALA A 94 -3.79 4.77 -17.43
C ALA A 94 -3.23 3.38 -17.81
N PHE A 95 -3.87 2.32 -17.33
CA PHE A 95 -3.47 0.92 -17.55
C PHE A 95 -4.61 0.08 -18.11
N PRO A 96 -5.09 0.35 -19.35
CA PRO A 96 -6.27 -0.29 -19.92
C PRO A 96 -6.11 -1.79 -20.18
N MET A 97 -4.87 -2.31 -20.14
CA MET A 97 -4.59 -3.74 -20.24
C MET A 97 -4.88 -4.51 -18.95
N LEU A 98 -5.09 -3.81 -17.82
CA LEU A 98 -5.33 -4.44 -16.53
C LEU A 98 -6.80 -4.39 -16.15
N ASN A 99 -7.32 -5.49 -15.62
CA ASN A 99 -8.67 -5.53 -15.06
C ASN A 99 -8.68 -5.03 -13.61
N ALA A 100 -8.68 -3.71 -13.43
CA ALA A 100 -8.59 -3.07 -12.11
C ALA A 100 -9.91 -3.06 -11.32
N VAL A 101 -11.02 -3.53 -11.89
CA VAL A 101 -12.35 -3.54 -11.24
C VAL A 101 -12.31 -4.28 -9.91
N HIS A 102 -11.50 -5.33 -9.83
CA HIS A 102 -11.35 -6.12 -8.62
C HIS A 102 -9.90 -6.05 -8.14
N GLY A 103 -9.72 -5.94 -6.83
CA GLY A 103 -8.42 -6.00 -6.18
C GLY A 103 -7.68 -4.66 -6.05
N TYR A 104 -7.92 -3.67 -6.91
CA TYR A 104 -7.20 -2.39 -6.86
C TYR A 104 -7.34 -1.69 -5.50
N GLU A 105 -8.57 -1.47 -5.03
CA GLU A 105 -8.83 -0.85 -3.72
C GLU A 105 -8.13 -1.61 -2.60
N TYR A 106 -8.29 -2.92 -2.58
CA TYR A 106 -7.74 -3.75 -1.52
C TYR A 106 -6.21 -3.75 -1.52
N ARG A 107 -5.58 -3.87 -2.69
CA ARG A 107 -4.13 -3.93 -2.83
C ARG A 107 -3.46 -2.59 -2.58
N VAL A 108 -4.01 -1.52 -3.17
CA VAL A 108 -3.40 -0.19 -3.13
C VAL A 108 -3.71 0.50 -1.81
N PHE A 109 -4.99 0.60 -1.44
CA PHE A 109 -5.36 1.37 -0.25
C PHE A 109 -5.26 0.56 1.03
N ASN A 110 -5.82 -0.66 1.09
CA ASN A 110 -5.82 -1.42 2.34
C ASN A 110 -4.46 -2.07 2.65
N ARG A 111 -3.82 -2.68 1.65
CA ARG A 111 -2.56 -3.43 1.87
C ARG A 111 -1.30 -2.59 1.78
N LEU A 112 -1.33 -1.48 1.04
CA LEU A 112 -0.14 -0.66 0.85
C LEU A 112 -0.27 0.68 1.57
N PHE A 113 -1.12 1.59 1.11
CA PHE A 113 -1.11 2.98 1.60
C PHE A 113 -1.57 3.11 3.05
N ARG A 114 -2.66 2.45 3.44
CA ARG A 114 -3.10 2.42 4.84
C ARG A 114 -2.07 1.75 5.75
N PHE A 115 -1.45 0.67 5.27
CA PHE A 115 -0.45 -0.08 6.05
C PHE A 115 0.74 0.78 6.48
N ILE A 116 1.18 1.70 5.62
CA ILE A 116 2.28 2.63 5.90
C ILE A 116 1.80 4.02 6.35
N GLY A 117 0.50 4.19 6.55
CA GLY A 117 -0.07 5.42 7.10
C GLY A 117 -0.22 6.58 6.11
N LEU A 118 -0.16 6.32 4.79
CA LEU A 118 -0.31 7.37 3.77
C LEU A 118 -1.75 7.77 3.51
N CYS A 119 -2.73 6.94 3.90
CA CYS A 119 -4.15 7.27 3.81
C CYS A 119 -4.94 6.78 5.02
N GLU A 120 -6.05 7.43 5.24
CA GLU A 120 -7.15 6.97 6.08
C GLU A 120 -8.23 6.36 5.18
N ILE A 121 -8.97 5.38 5.71
CA ILE A 121 -10.08 4.74 5.02
C ILE A 121 -11.32 4.87 5.89
N ASN A 122 -12.38 5.44 5.32
CA ASN A 122 -13.69 5.47 5.93
C ASN A 122 -14.47 4.23 5.48
N GLU A 123 -14.78 3.37 6.43
CA GLU A 123 -15.62 2.19 6.24
C GLU A 123 -17.06 2.58 6.58
N SER A 124 -17.70 3.41 5.76
CA SER A 124 -19.12 3.70 5.94
C SER A 124 -19.95 2.46 5.59
N ASP A 125 -20.73 1.98 6.56
CA ASP A 125 -21.65 0.85 6.43
C ASP A 125 -22.86 1.09 5.52
N ASP A 126 -22.86 2.11 4.68
CA ASP A 126 -23.93 2.41 3.75
C ASP A 126 -23.96 1.46 2.55
N PHE A 127 -24.24 0.18 2.85
CA PHE A 127 -24.55 -0.90 1.89
C PHE A 127 -25.79 -0.62 1.00
N LYS A 128 -26.41 0.56 1.08
CA LYS A 128 -27.69 0.86 0.41
C LYS A 128 -27.59 1.80 -0.79
N GLY A 129 -26.42 2.31 -1.14
CA GLY A 129 -26.24 3.22 -2.27
C GLY A 129 -25.48 2.59 -3.43
N LYS A 130 -25.68 3.12 -4.65
CA LYS A 130 -25.02 2.72 -5.90
C LYS A 130 -23.49 2.92 -5.95
N ASN A 131 -22.87 3.36 -4.86
CA ASN A 131 -21.43 3.59 -4.76
C ASN A 131 -20.78 2.43 -4.00
N TRP A 132 -20.44 1.41 -4.72
CA TRP A 132 -19.56 0.36 -4.24
C TRP A 132 -18.17 0.98 -4.07
N GLY A 133 -17.70 1.09 -2.85
CA GLY A 133 -16.34 1.54 -2.57
C GLY A 133 -16.26 2.27 -1.23
N LYS A 134 -15.11 2.16 -0.62
CA LYS A 134 -14.75 2.92 0.59
C LYS A 134 -14.32 4.32 0.16
N GLU A 135 -14.37 5.24 1.10
CA GLU A 135 -13.75 6.55 0.90
C GLU A 135 -12.35 6.56 1.50
N VAL A 136 -11.46 7.26 0.83
CA VAL A 136 -10.07 7.45 1.28
C VAL A 136 -9.71 8.92 1.31
N ARG A 137 -8.84 9.26 2.25
CA ARG A 137 -8.24 10.59 2.36
C ARG A 137 -6.74 10.42 2.62
N LYS A 138 -5.89 11.25 2.00
CA LYS A 138 -4.46 11.27 2.29
C LYS A 138 -4.20 11.78 3.70
N THR A 139 -3.11 11.32 4.29
CA THR A 139 -2.58 11.87 5.55
C THR A 139 -1.51 12.91 5.26
N GLU A 140 -1.17 13.73 6.27
CA GLU A 140 -0.03 14.65 6.20
C GLU A 140 1.29 13.91 5.97
N LEU A 141 1.39 12.66 6.41
CA LEU A 141 2.58 11.84 6.23
C LEU A 141 2.92 11.65 4.75
N LEU A 142 1.92 11.55 3.87
CA LEU A 142 2.15 11.44 2.43
C LEU A 142 2.91 12.67 1.91
N ASP A 143 2.45 13.87 2.26
CA ASP A 143 3.05 15.12 1.79
C ASP A 143 4.45 15.38 2.42
N LEU A 144 4.69 14.84 3.61
CA LEU A 144 6.00 14.89 4.27
C LEU A 144 7.02 13.93 3.63
N MET A 145 6.55 12.79 3.12
CA MET A 145 7.44 11.74 2.61
C MET A 145 7.69 11.80 1.12
N PHE A 146 6.77 12.38 0.35
CA PHE A 146 6.82 12.38 -1.11
C PHE A 146 6.59 13.79 -1.64
N THR A 147 7.51 14.24 -2.48
CA THR A 147 7.40 15.47 -3.28
C THR A 147 7.10 15.08 -4.72
N PHE A 148 6.12 15.74 -5.31
CA PHE A 148 5.78 15.57 -6.72
C PHE A 148 6.04 16.90 -7.44
N GLU A 149 6.93 16.87 -8.42
CA GLU A 149 7.25 18.00 -9.30
C GLU A 149 6.40 17.93 -10.57
#